data_7f011a818e909ee494e81784b936fc3e
#
_entry.id   7f011a818e909ee494e81784b936fc3e
#
_cell.length_a   1.000
_cell.length_b   1.000
_cell.length_c   1.000
_cell.angle_alpha   90.00
_cell.angle_beta   90.00
_cell.angle_gamma   90.00
#
_symmetry.space_group_name_H-M   'P 1'
#
loop_
_entity.id
_entity.type
_entity.pdbx_description
1 polymer ?
#
loop_
_entity_poly.entity_id
_entity_poly.type
_entity_poly.pdbx_seq_one_letter_code
_entity_poly.pdbx_strand_id
1 'polypeptide(L)'
;MQKLKKIFSRQNGLVLLLVLVEFMVLALRFVGDFRTGGVIDITPDLIIPYAEECTNDDRGARVENFTGLFATTRWIDLPRGSYQVCINYVNDGEDGEVSFLDEIMPTAQYDAAKLPAERTRTVFSLWMPYGCETAQLQFTADCGKNQVIYITGAQIVPTHAWAYVRLLTGLVFC
;
A
#
# COMPACT_ATOMS: atom_id res chain seq x y z
N MET A 1 45.33 34.52 -17.12
CA MET A 1 44.51 33.33 -17.42
C MET A 1 44.57 32.22 -16.37
N GLN A 2 45.67 31.89 -15.72
CA GLN A 2 45.74 30.86 -14.67
C GLN A 2 44.93 31.11 -13.42
N LYS A 3 44.78 32.39 -12.95
CA LYS A 3 43.97 32.70 -11.78
C LYS A 3 42.47 32.51 -11.98
N LEU A 4 41.92 32.78 -13.15
CA LEU A 4 40.51 32.53 -13.49
C LEU A 4 40.17 31.06 -13.52
N LYS A 5 41.04 30.20 -14.06
CA LYS A 5 40.87 28.74 -14.03
C LYS A 5 40.80 28.17 -12.59
N LYS A 6 41.59 28.78 -11.67
CA LYS A 6 41.63 28.33 -10.26
C LYS A 6 40.37 28.77 -9.48
N ILE A 7 39.81 29.94 -9.80
CA ILE A 7 38.53 30.43 -9.17
C ILE A 7 37.37 29.59 -9.70
N PHE A 8 37.33 29.32 -11.00
CA PHE A 8 36.27 28.48 -11.59
C PHE A 8 36.34 27.02 -11.09
N SER A 9 37.51 26.45 -10.86
CA SER A 9 37.68 25.14 -10.22
C SER A 9 37.21 25.11 -8.77
N ARG A 10 37.42 26.20 -8.03
CA ARG A 10 37.01 26.30 -6.62
C ARG A 10 35.48 26.48 -6.46
N GLN A 11 34.84 27.25 -7.35
CA GLN A 11 33.40 27.39 -7.40
C GLN A 11 32.70 26.10 -7.80
N ASN A 12 33.22 25.39 -8.79
CA ASN A 12 32.68 24.09 -9.19
C ASN A 12 32.83 23.04 -8.09
N GLY A 13 33.94 23.06 -7.32
CA GLY A 13 34.12 22.21 -6.15
C GLY A 13 33.11 22.50 -5.03
N LEU A 14 32.77 23.77 -4.81
CA LEU A 14 31.82 24.21 -3.80
C LEU A 14 30.38 23.86 -4.19
N VAL A 15 30.02 24.02 -5.46
CA VAL A 15 28.73 23.59 -6.01
C VAL A 15 28.60 22.07 -5.93
N LEU A 16 29.63 21.32 -6.29
CA LEU A 16 29.61 19.85 -6.19
C LEU A 16 29.45 19.40 -4.75
N LEU A 17 30.13 20.08 -3.80
CA LEU A 17 29.99 19.77 -2.37
C LEU A 17 28.56 20.04 -1.87
N LEU A 18 27.94 21.17 -2.27
CA LEU A 18 26.56 21.48 -1.91
C LEU A 18 25.59 20.43 -2.46
N VAL A 19 25.72 20.04 -3.72
CA VAL A 19 24.89 18.99 -4.34
C VAL A 19 25.07 17.67 -3.60
N LEU A 20 26.30 17.31 -3.22
CA LEU A 20 26.57 16.08 -2.45
C LEU A 20 25.95 16.14 -1.05
N VAL A 21 26.01 17.30 -0.38
CA VAL A 21 25.40 17.48 0.94
C VAL A 21 23.85 17.41 0.84
N GLU A 22 23.24 18.04 -0.16
CA GLU A 22 21.80 17.95 -0.40
C GLU A 22 21.39 16.49 -0.71
N PHE A 23 22.17 15.81 -1.55
CA PHE A 23 21.91 14.40 -1.84
C PHE A 23 22.03 13.52 -0.60
N MET A 24 23.02 13.80 0.26
CA MET A 24 23.23 13.08 1.51
C MET A 24 22.11 13.38 2.51
N VAL A 25 21.62 14.62 2.61
CA VAL A 25 20.48 14.98 3.46
C VAL A 25 19.19 14.33 2.95
N LEU A 26 18.97 14.34 1.64
CA LEU A 26 17.85 13.62 1.02
C LEU A 26 17.96 12.11 1.27
N ALA A 27 19.12 11.51 1.10
CA ALA A 27 19.36 10.10 1.34
C ALA A 27 19.15 9.74 2.83
N LEU A 28 19.63 10.58 3.75
CA LEU A 28 19.41 10.39 5.20
C LEU A 28 17.94 10.55 5.61
N ARG A 29 17.21 11.50 5.02
CA ARG A 29 15.76 11.60 5.19
C ARG A 29 15.07 10.34 4.65
N PHE A 30 15.43 9.91 3.46
CA PHE A 30 14.93 8.69 2.87
C PHE A 30 15.18 7.47 3.78
N VAL A 31 16.40 7.28 4.27
CA VAL A 31 16.75 6.16 5.17
C VAL A 31 16.09 6.31 6.55
N GLY A 32 15.91 7.53 7.05
CA GLY A 32 15.25 7.80 8.32
C GLY A 32 13.75 7.48 8.29
N ASP A 33 13.08 7.77 7.17
CA ASP A 33 11.66 7.47 6.95
C ASP A 33 11.41 5.97 6.66
N PHE A 34 12.47 5.20 6.36
CA PHE A 34 12.43 3.76 6.12
C PHE A 34 12.54 2.89 7.38
N ARG A 35 12.38 3.42 8.56
CA ARG A 35 12.07 2.60 9.74
C ARG A 35 10.64 2.07 9.59
N THR A 36 10.48 1.27 8.57
CA THR A 36 9.25 0.55 8.28
C THR A 36 8.94 -0.33 9.47
N GLY A 37 7.74 -0.23 9.95
CA GLY A 37 7.15 -1.25 10.80
C GLY A 37 7.38 -2.64 10.18
N GLY A 38 7.35 -3.69 10.97
CA GLY A 38 7.42 -5.06 10.46
C GLY A 38 6.27 -5.38 9.51
N VAL A 39 6.23 -6.62 9.04
CA VAL A 39 5.06 -7.15 8.33
C VAL A 39 3.85 -7.03 9.24
N ILE A 40 2.77 -6.46 8.72
CA ILE A 40 1.49 -6.38 9.41
C ILE A 40 0.65 -7.56 8.93
N ASP A 41 0.41 -8.51 9.83
CA ASP A 41 -0.47 -9.64 9.57
C ASP A 41 -1.90 -9.28 9.99
N ILE A 42 -2.83 -9.39 9.05
CA ILE A 42 -4.26 -9.20 9.26
C ILE A 42 -4.89 -10.59 9.32
N THR A 43 -5.05 -11.05 10.53
CA THR A 43 -5.70 -12.32 10.84
C THR A 43 -7.23 -12.18 10.78
N PRO A 44 -8.01 -13.27 10.68
CA PRO A 44 -9.47 -13.22 10.60
C PRO A 44 -10.16 -12.36 11.66
N ASP A 45 -9.63 -12.34 12.89
CA ASP A 45 -10.17 -11.55 14.01
C ASP A 45 -9.98 -10.03 13.85
N LEU A 46 -9.11 -9.59 12.97
CA LEU A 46 -8.91 -8.18 12.63
C LEU A 46 -9.80 -7.70 11.47
N ILE A 47 -10.54 -8.62 10.84
CA ILE A 47 -11.52 -8.31 9.81
C ILE A 47 -12.88 -8.12 10.47
N ILE A 48 -13.49 -6.98 10.24
CA ILE A 48 -14.76 -6.58 10.85
C ILE A 48 -15.85 -6.70 9.80
N PRO A 49 -16.91 -7.48 10.03
CA PRO A 49 -18.10 -7.45 9.21
C PRO A 49 -18.70 -6.04 9.15
N TYR A 50 -19.02 -5.60 7.96
CA TYR A 50 -19.65 -4.30 7.72
C TYR A 50 -21.14 -4.48 7.35
N ALA A 51 -21.43 -5.44 6.48
CA ALA A 51 -22.78 -5.79 6.09
C ALA A 51 -23.39 -6.83 7.06
N GLU A 52 -24.70 -6.78 7.23
CA GLU A 52 -25.44 -7.77 8.05
C GLU A 52 -25.32 -9.19 7.49
N GLU A 53 -25.18 -9.32 6.19
CA GLU A 53 -25.01 -10.58 5.47
C GLU A 53 -23.62 -11.19 5.62
N CYS A 54 -22.64 -10.38 6.09
CA CYS A 54 -21.30 -10.85 6.32
C CYS A 54 -21.21 -11.61 7.65
N THR A 55 -20.74 -12.83 7.56
CA THR A 55 -20.41 -13.63 8.74
C THR A 55 -18.89 -13.68 8.91
N ASN A 56 -18.42 -13.62 10.15
CA ASN A 56 -17.01 -13.79 10.47
C ASN A 56 -16.85 -15.00 11.40
N ASP A 57 -15.96 -15.88 11.03
CA ASP A 57 -15.61 -17.05 11.84
C ASP A 57 -14.07 -17.13 12.00
N ASP A 58 -13.56 -18.20 12.61
CA ASP A 58 -12.13 -18.45 12.82
C ASP A 58 -11.32 -18.54 11.50
N ARG A 59 -12.00 -18.72 10.37
CA ARG A 59 -11.38 -18.77 9.03
C ARG A 59 -11.42 -17.44 8.31
N GLY A 60 -12.26 -16.48 8.70
CA GLY A 60 -12.32 -15.12 8.14
C GLY A 60 -13.73 -14.61 7.84
N ALA A 61 -13.80 -13.55 7.06
CA ALA A 61 -15.04 -12.90 6.67
C ALA A 61 -15.65 -13.56 5.43
N ARG A 62 -16.90 -13.96 5.52
CA ARG A 62 -17.67 -14.63 4.47
C ARG A 62 -18.91 -13.87 4.11
N VAL A 63 -19.17 -13.74 2.83
CA VAL A 63 -20.42 -13.21 2.28
C VAL A 63 -20.92 -14.09 1.13
N GLU A 64 -22.24 -14.15 0.99
CA GLU A 64 -22.92 -14.94 -0.04
C GLU A 64 -24.08 -14.12 -0.62
N ASN A 65 -24.30 -14.20 -1.94
CA ASN A 65 -25.40 -13.52 -2.64
C ASN A 65 -25.45 -12.01 -2.35
N PHE A 66 -24.31 -11.35 -2.26
CA PHE A 66 -24.21 -9.97 -1.81
C PHE A 66 -23.47 -9.10 -2.83
N THR A 67 -23.91 -7.85 -2.98
CA THR A 67 -23.23 -6.83 -3.78
C THR A 67 -23.01 -5.58 -2.94
N GLY A 68 -21.76 -5.17 -2.82
CA GLY A 68 -21.35 -4.00 -2.06
C GLY A 68 -20.19 -4.24 -1.09
N LEU A 69 -19.99 -3.29 -0.19
CA LEU A 69 -18.99 -3.37 0.88
C LEU A 69 -19.47 -4.34 1.97
N PHE A 70 -18.74 -5.43 2.20
CA PHE A 70 -19.16 -6.45 3.17
C PHE A 70 -18.27 -6.55 4.40
N ALA A 71 -16.99 -6.22 4.30
CA ALA A 71 -16.07 -6.28 5.42
C ALA A 71 -14.99 -5.20 5.33
N THR A 72 -14.42 -4.84 6.46
CA THR A 72 -13.29 -3.92 6.57
C THR A 72 -12.27 -4.48 7.56
N THR A 73 -11.03 -4.02 7.50
CA THR A 73 -10.09 -4.27 8.59
C THR A 73 -10.30 -3.25 9.73
N ARG A 74 -9.72 -3.55 10.89
CA ARG A 74 -9.48 -2.51 11.90
C ARG A 74 -8.55 -1.44 11.34
N TRP A 75 -8.48 -0.30 12.06
CA TRP A 75 -7.53 0.76 11.75
C TRP A 75 -6.10 0.23 11.80
N ILE A 76 -5.33 0.56 10.78
CA ILE A 76 -3.95 0.15 10.61
C ILE A 76 -3.11 1.41 10.52
N ASP A 77 -2.11 1.52 11.38
CA ASP A 77 -1.10 2.57 11.24
C ASP A 77 -0.08 2.16 10.20
N LEU A 78 -0.08 2.88 9.08
CA LEU A 78 0.87 2.72 8.00
C LEU A 78 1.82 3.90 7.95
N PRO A 79 3.05 3.76 8.44
CA PRO A 79 4.09 4.75 8.22
C PRO A 79 4.27 5.09 6.75
N ARG A 80 4.82 6.25 6.48
CA ARG A 80 5.22 6.63 5.13
C ARG A 80 6.10 5.53 4.52
N GLY A 81 5.71 5.05 3.34
CA GLY A 81 6.43 3.95 2.73
C GLY A 81 5.77 3.40 1.48
N SER A 82 6.41 2.38 0.92
CA SER A 82 5.86 1.55 -0.13
C SER A 82 5.64 0.15 0.41
N TYR A 83 4.50 -0.44 0.09
CA TYR A 83 4.06 -1.70 0.64
C TYR A 83 3.58 -2.62 -0.49
N GLN A 84 3.67 -3.91 -0.23
CA GLN A 84 2.90 -4.92 -0.94
C GLN A 84 1.78 -5.41 -0.04
N VAL A 85 0.55 -5.31 -0.52
CA VAL A 85 -0.62 -5.84 0.15
C VAL A 85 -0.94 -7.18 -0.50
N CYS A 86 -0.93 -8.23 0.30
CA CYS A 86 -1.23 -9.59 -0.11
C CYS A 86 -2.54 -10.01 0.55
N ILE A 87 -3.54 -10.41 -0.22
CA ILE A 87 -4.84 -10.84 0.29
C ILE A 87 -5.03 -12.30 -0.04
N ASN A 88 -5.35 -13.10 0.97
CA ASN A 88 -5.71 -14.50 0.81
C ASN A 88 -7.24 -14.62 0.87
N TYR A 89 -7.82 -15.34 -0.08
CA TYR A 89 -9.27 -15.43 -0.22
C TYR A 89 -9.68 -16.70 -0.94
N VAL A 90 -10.96 -16.99 -0.86
CA VAL A 90 -11.65 -17.94 -1.73
C VAL A 90 -12.79 -17.19 -2.39
N ASN A 91 -12.85 -17.23 -3.70
CA ASN A 91 -13.93 -16.65 -4.48
C ASN A 91 -14.56 -17.74 -5.35
N ASP A 92 -15.78 -18.12 -4.98
CA ASP A 92 -16.62 -19.06 -5.73
C ASP A 92 -17.76 -18.27 -6.38
N GLY A 93 -17.38 -17.32 -7.24
CA GLY A 93 -18.35 -16.42 -7.81
C GLY A 93 -17.78 -15.45 -8.85
N GLU A 94 -18.48 -14.35 -9.06
CA GLU A 94 -17.98 -13.26 -9.87
C GLU A 94 -16.83 -12.52 -9.17
N ASP A 95 -16.11 -11.69 -9.92
CA ASP A 95 -14.95 -10.99 -9.38
C ASP A 95 -15.35 -10.04 -8.24
N GLY A 96 -14.72 -10.23 -7.08
CA GLY A 96 -14.77 -9.27 -5.99
C GLY A 96 -13.70 -8.19 -6.16
N GLU A 97 -13.78 -7.15 -5.35
CA GLU A 97 -12.80 -6.07 -5.31
C GLU A 97 -12.33 -5.83 -3.88
N VAL A 98 -11.03 -5.58 -3.73
CA VAL A 98 -10.49 -5.04 -2.49
C VAL A 98 -10.00 -3.62 -2.76
N SER A 99 -10.26 -2.74 -1.83
CA SER A 99 -9.82 -1.35 -1.91
C SER A 99 -9.13 -0.91 -0.63
N PHE A 100 -8.34 0.13 -0.75
CA PHE A 100 -7.68 0.80 0.36
C PHE A 100 -8.35 2.16 0.59
N LEU A 101 -8.71 2.43 1.83
CA LEU A 101 -9.30 3.70 2.24
C LEU A 101 -8.39 4.40 3.24
N ASP A 102 -8.08 5.66 2.97
CA ASP A 102 -7.48 6.59 3.92
C ASP A 102 -8.59 7.50 4.49
N GLU A 103 -8.76 7.51 5.80
CA GLU A 103 -9.80 8.30 6.45
C GLU A 103 -9.55 9.81 6.38
N ILE A 104 -8.30 10.24 6.24
CA ILE A 104 -7.96 11.66 6.03
C ILE A 104 -8.60 12.19 4.74
N MET A 105 -8.82 11.30 3.78
CA MET A 105 -9.53 11.57 2.54
C MET A 105 -10.62 10.49 2.33
N PRO A 106 -11.75 10.57 3.03
CA PRO A 106 -12.76 9.51 3.06
C PRO A 106 -13.39 9.17 1.70
N THR A 107 -13.12 9.97 0.68
CA THR A 107 -13.53 9.72 -0.72
C THR A 107 -12.39 9.25 -1.62
N ALA A 108 -11.17 9.20 -1.12
CA ALA A 108 -10.02 8.79 -1.90
C ALA A 108 -9.78 7.29 -1.74
N GLN A 109 -10.20 6.55 -2.72
CA GLN A 109 -9.78 5.18 -2.94
C GLN A 109 -8.40 5.22 -3.60
N TYR A 110 -7.35 4.82 -2.88
CA TYR A 110 -5.98 4.92 -3.40
C TYR A 110 -5.66 3.82 -4.40
N ASP A 111 -5.96 2.59 -4.06
CA ASP A 111 -5.70 1.44 -4.90
C ASP A 111 -6.81 0.40 -4.73
N ALA A 112 -7.20 -0.22 -5.82
CA ALA A 112 -8.15 -1.31 -5.84
C ALA A 112 -7.54 -2.53 -6.53
N ALA A 113 -7.80 -3.69 -6.01
CA ALA A 113 -7.38 -4.95 -6.62
C ALA A 113 -8.55 -5.92 -6.71
N LYS A 114 -8.66 -6.61 -7.84
CA LYS A 114 -9.68 -7.62 -8.04
C LYS A 114 -9.31 -8.95 -7.37
N LEU A 115 -10.32 -9.67 -6.94
CA LEU A 115 -10.23 -11.00 -6.35
C LEU A 115 -10.78 -12.04 -7.33
N PRO A 116 -10.06 -12.38 -8.42
CA PRO A 116 -10.58 -13.30 -9.45
C PRO A 116 -10.81 -14.71 -8.88
N ALA A 117 -11.89 -15.35 -9.32
CA ALA A 117 -12.29 -16.70 -8.89
C ALA A 117 -11.23 -17.78 -9.14
N GLU A 118 -10.37 -17.58 -10.13
CA GLU A 118 -9.32 -18.54 -10.48
C GLU A 118 -8.11 -18.54 -9.54
N ARG A 119 -8.08 -17.63 -8.57
CA ARG A 119 -6.95 -17.45 -7.67
C ARG A 119 -7.41 -17.48 -6.22
N THR A 120 -6.50 -17.82 -5.34
CA THR A 120 -6.70 -17.80 -3.88
C THR A 120 -5.90 -16.69 -3.20
N ARG A 121 -5.15 -15.93 -3.97
CA ARG A 121 -4.31 -14.84 -3.51
C ARG A 121 -4.20 -13.75 -4.55
N THR A 122 -4.33 -12.52 -4.11
CA THR A 122 -4.00 -11.33 -4.91
C THR A 122 -2.92 -10.52 -4.23
N VAL A 123 -2.13 -9.79 -5.03
CA VAL A 123 -1.06 -8.93 -4.53
C VAL A 123 -1.09 -7.62 -5.31
N PHE A 124 -1.09 -6.51 -4.61
CA PHE A 124 -0.93 -5.19 -5.22
C PHE A 124 0.07 -4.33 -4.46
N SER A 125 0.58 -3.30 -5.12
CA SER A 125 1.52 -2.36 -4.52
C SER A 125 0.76 -1.15 -4.02
N LEU A 126 1.07 -0.71 -2.81
CA LEU A 126 0.51 0.47 -2.18
C LEU A 126 1.65 1.45 -1.89
N TRP A 127 1.45 2.71 -2.22
CA TRP A 127 2.40 3.77 -1.90
C TRP A 127 1.75 4.82 -1.00
N MET A 128 2.35 5.03 0.17
CA MET A 128 1.91 5.98 1.18
C MET A 128 2.94 7.12 1.32
N PRO A 129 2.76 8.24 0.60
CA PRO A 129 3.74 9.33 0.61
C PRO A 129 3.83 10.06 1.96
N TYR A 130 2.76 10.04 2.75
CA TYR A 130 2.67 10.77 4.02
C TYR A 130 2.44 9.89 5.23
N GLY A 131 2.26 8.58 5.03
CA GLY A 131 1.74 7.69 6.06
C GLY A 131 0.24 7.90 6.31
N CYS A 132 -0.37 6.99 7.06
CA CYS A 132 -1.79 7.04 7.42
C CYS A 132 -2.00 6.27 8.72
N GLU A 133 -2.53 6.92 9.75
CA GLU A 133 -2.81 6.30 11.05
C GLU A 133 -4.13 5.52 11.05
N THR A 134 -4.99 5.78 10.06
CA THR A 134 -6.36 5.26 9.98
C THR A 134 -6.62 4.52 8.67
N ALA A 135 -5.61 3.83 8.15
CA ALA A 135 -5.73 3.02 6.95
C ALA A 135 -6.66 1.82 7.17
N GLN A 136 -7.48 1.51 6.19
CA GLN A 136 -8.33 0.31 6.18
C GLN A 136 -8.28 -0.39 4.82
N LEU A 137 -8.28 -1.72 4.83
CA LEU A 137 -8.68 -2.48 3.66
C LEU A 137 -10.19 -2.63 3.68
N GLN A 138 -10.83 -2.29 2.58
CA GLN A 138 -12.27 -2.46 2.39
C GLN A 138 -12.50 -3.55 1.36
N PHE A 139 -13.34 -4.51 1.70
CA PHE A 139 -13.64 -5.66 0.86
C PHE A 139 -15.04 -5.52 0.29
N THR A 140 -15.10 -5.35 -1.03
CA THR A 140 -16.37 -5.32 -1.77
C THR A 140 -16.57 -6.63 -2.51
N ALA A 141 -17.81 -7.01 -2.70
CA ALA A 141 -18.22 -8.17 -3.45
C ALA A 141 -19.26 -7.80 -4.50
N ASP A 142 -19.27 -8.55 -5.58
CA ASP A 142 -20.36 -8.60 -6.55
C ASP A 142 -20.68 -10.07 -6.82
N CYS A 143 -21.46 -10.66 -5.93
CA CYS A 143 -21.80 -12.07 -5.94
C CYS A 143 -23.16 -12.29 -6.58
N GLY A 144 -23.21 -13.14 -7.59
CA GLY A 144 -24.46 -13.69 -8.11
C GLY A 144 -25.13 -14.69 -7.17
N LYS A 145 -26.20 -15.31 -7.59
CA LYS A 145 -26.90 -16.32 -6.79
C LYS A 145 -26.00 -17.53 -6.50
N ASN A 146 -25.96 -17.93 -5.23
CA ASN A 146 -25.17 -19.05 -4.70
C ASN A 146 -23.65 -18.88 -4.82
N GLN A 147 -23.19 -17.66 -4.96
CA GLN A 147 -21.76 -17.35 -5.03
C GLN A 147 -21.26 -16.85 -3.68
N VAL A 148 -20.04 -17.22 -3.34
CA VAL A 148 -19.44 -16.95 -2.04
C VAL A 148 -18.06 -16.32 -2.21
N ILE A 149 -17.84 -15.23 -1.49
CA ILE A 149 -16.48 -14.69 -1.28
C ILE A 149 -16.10 -14.87 0.18
N TYR A 150 -14.88 -15.30 0.39
CA TYR A 150 -14.33 -15.58 1.71
C TYR A 150 -12.94 -14.95 1.83
N ILE A 151 -12.76 -13.99 2.73
CA ILE A 151 -11.46 -13.38 3.01
C ILE A 151 -10.84 -14.09 4.20
N THR A 152 -9.76 -14.81 3.95
CA THR A 152 -9.09 -15.64 4.98
C THR A 152 -7.95 -14.90 5.68
N GLY A 153 -7.58 -13.71 5.22
CA GLY A 153 -6.58 -12.85 5.83
C GLY A 153 -5.84 -12.00 4.83
N ALA A 154 -5.03 -11.12 5.33
CA ALA A 154 -4.17 -10.27 4.51
C ALA A 154 -2.82 -10.01 5.18
N GLN A 155 -1.84 -9.59 4.40
CA GLN A 155 -0.53 -9.15 4.89
C GLN A 155 -0.14 -7.86 4.21
N ILE A 156 0.37 -6.90 4.98
CA ILE A 156 0.97 -5.68 4.46
C ILE A 156 2.47 -5.77 4.71
N VAL A 157 3.24 -5.90 3.63
CA VAL A 157 4.68 -6.12 3.66
C VAL A 157 5.38 -4.86 3.18
N PRO A 158 6.23 -4.20 4.01
CA PRO A 158 7.04 -3.09 3.55
C PRO A 158 7.96 -3.53 2.41
N THR A 159 8.02 -2.74 1.34
CA THR A 159 8.93 -3.00 0.22
C THR A 159 10.24 -2.24 0.39
N HIS A 160 11.35 -2.81 -0.10
CA HIS A 160 12.66 -2.18 0.00
C HIS A 160 12.78 -0.90 -0.85
N ALA A 161 13.70 -0.02 -0.47
CA ALA A 161 13.98 1.29 -1.04
C ALA A 161 14.06 1.36 -2.59
N TRP A 162 14.34 0.27 -3.27
CA TRP A 162 14.39 0.22 -4.73
C TRP A 162 13.06 0.49 -5.43
N ALA A 163 11.94 0.23 -4.79
CA ALA A 163 10.62 0.57 -5.33
C ALA A 163 10.45 2.10 -5.47
N TYR A 164 11.03 2.86 -4.54
CA TYR A 164 11.04 4.33 -4.59
C TYR A 164 11.94 4.90 -5.68
N VAL A 165 13.10 4.29 -5.91
CA VAL A 165 14.00 4.74 -6.99
C VAL A 165 13.29 4.57 -8.35
N ARG A 166 12.57 3.48 -8.56
CA ARG A 166 11.75 3.27 -9.75
C ARG A 166 10.64 4.29 -9.90
N LEU A 167 10.00 4.67 -8.80
CA LEU A 167 8.91 5.66 -8.82
C LEU A 167 9.45 7.06 -9.09
N LEU A 168 10.57 7.45 -8.47
CA LEU A 168 11.21 8.73 -8.70
C LEU A 168 11.77 8.85 -10.13
N THR A 169 12.34 7.78 -10.67
CA THR A 169 12.79 7.77 -12.07
C THR A 169 11.62 7.79 -13.04
N GLY A 170 10.49 7.14 -12.73
CA GLY A 170 9.27 7.22 -13.52
C GLY A 170 8.62 8.60 -13.51
N LEU A 171 8.68 9.35 -12.39
CA LEU A 171 8.17 10.72 -12.30
C LEU A 171 9.05 11.76 -12.99
N VAL A 172 10.34 11.47 -13.18
CA VAL A 172 11.29 12.38 -13.86
C VAL A 172 11.30 12.16 -15.37
N PHE A 173 10.79 11.02 -15.86
CA PHE A 173 10.76 10.65 -17.28
C PHE A 173 9.35 10.54 -17.88
N CYS A 174 8.31 10.95 -17.15
CA CYS A 174 7.00 11.31 -17.67
C CYS A 174 6.87 12.84 -17.70
#